data_21c27e02989a16cbd803a2471a31b350
#
_entry.id   21c27e02989a16cbd803a2471a31b350
#
_cell.length_a   1.000
_cell.length_b   1.000
_cell.length_c   1.000
_cell.angle_alpha   90.00
_cell.angle_beta   90.00
_cell.angle_gamma   90.00
#
_symmetry.space_group_name_H-M   'P 1'
#
loop_
_entity.id
_entity.type
_entity.pdbx_description
1 polymer ?
#
loop_
_entity_poly.entity_id
_entity_poly.type
_entity_poly.pdbx_seq_one_letter_code
_entity_poly.pdbx_strand_id
1 'polypeptide(L)'
;MLLLRRALSSLVLFLAAVGWAESAPPAAADGKVLTGIDVLEADGFRELQGHKIGLITNHTGRDSQGRTTAQVLAGAKGVTLVALFSPEHGFNGVVEDSAVSSTSVNLAGRDIPVHSLYAGGLAGMRPAPEDLSGIDTLVFDIQDIGARFYTYLATMGMAMEAAAKAHIAFMVLDRPNPINGTTVEGPLLTDPELPKLSPTSYFPVPVRHGLTAGEMAQLHNEKAGVSHLHVVRMQGWKRGMWYDQTGLPWVATSPNMPDLDAATLYPGIGLFEASNLSVGRGTPHPFSWVGAPWLDSQRAVRKLNDALLDGVTFAAQDYTPTKSVYEGELCHGILITITDRDTLRPLAVFRHIDQVLYELSREDFQWRWEEVRKMTGSSEFQRIYEHDHDVIKIMELFNRAAERFEKSRRSYLLY
;
A
#
# COMPACT_ATOMS: atom_id res chain seq x y z
N MET A 1 35.09 -18.74 -71.32
CA MET A 1 33.84 -19.23 -70.69
C MET A 1 33.66 -18.57 -69.33
N LEU A 2 32.56 -17.88 -69.18
CA LEU A 2 32.27 -16.89 -68.17
C LEU A 2 32.17 -17.45 -66.70
N LEU A 3 32.85 -16.79 -65.77
CA LEU A 3 32.69 -16.92 -64.34
C LEU A 3 31.80 -15.79 -63.85
N LEU A 4 30.58 -16.14 -63.41
CA LEU A 4 29.67 -15.23 -62.70
C LEU A 4 30.06 -15.15 -61.23
N ARG A 5 30.53 -13.99 -60.78
CA ARG A 5 30.64 -13.66 -59.32
C ARG A 5 29.33 -13.08 -58.87
N ARG A 6 28.67 -13.77 -57.89
CA ARG A 6 27.57 -13.22 -57.08
C ARG A 6 28.16 -12.46 -55.91
N ALA A 7 27.88 -11.16 -55.84
CA ALA A 7 28.13 -10.32 -54.66
C ALA A 7 26.96 -10.48 -53.69
N LEU A 8 27.22 -11.00 -52.47
CA LEU A 8 26.29 -10.91 -51.36
C LEU A 8 26.54 -9.57 -50.64
N SER A 9 25.57 -8.68 -50.70
CA SER A 9 25.54 -7.47 -49.86
C SER A 9 24.97 -7.83 -48.49
N SER A 10 25.86 -7.85 -47.49
CA SER A 10 25.45 -7.99 -46.06
C SER A 10 24.95 -6.64 -45.57
N LEU A 11 23.65 -6.54 -45.33
CA LEU A 11 23.00 -5.40 -44.65
C LEU A 11 23.25 -5.54 -43.15
N VAL A 12 24.16 -4.75 -42.59
CA VAL A 12 24.39 -4.67 -41.13
C VAL A 12 23.37 -3.67 -40.56
N LEU A 13 22.36 -4.19 -39.91
CA LEU A 13 21.47 -3.37 -39.08
C LEU A 13 22.22 -2.91 -37.81
N PHE A 14 22.54 -1.62 -37.75
CA PHE A 14 22.94 -0.99 -36.47
C PHE A 14 21.71 -0.78 -35.61
N LEU A 15 21.51 -1.65 -34.61
CA LEU A 15 20.66 -1.38 -33.47
C LEU A 15 21.38 -0.37 -32.59
N ALA A 16 20.97 0.89 -32.67
CA ALA A 16 21.39 1.91 -31.71
C ALA A 16 20.76 1.57 -30.35
N ALA A 17 21.53 0.98 -29.44
CA ALA A 17 21.20 0.91 -28.04
C ALA A 17 21.21 2.34 -27.50
N VAL A 18 20.04 2.93 -27.29
CA VAL A 18 19.91 4.19 -26.54
C VAL A 18 20.21 3.83 -25.09
N GLY A 19 21.47 3.95 -24.73
CA GLY A 19 21.90 3.88 -23.34
C GLY A 19 21.33 5.10 -22.59
N TRP A 20 20.50 4.84 -21.59
CA TRP A 20 20.04 5.85 -20.66
C TRP A 20 21.25 6.38 -19.88
N ALA A 21 21.68 7.59 -20.15
CA ALA A 21 22.71 8.25 -19.36
C ALA A 21 22.06 8.67 -18.03
N GLU A 22 22.36 7.98 -16.95
CA GLU A 22 22.05 8.41 -15.59
C GLU A 22 22.78 9.73 -15.31
N SER A 23 22.08 10.85 -15.46
CA SER A 23 22.58 12.13 -14.94
C SER A 23 22.36 12.13 -13.43
N ALA A 24 23.41 12.43 -12.66
CA ALA A 24 23.29 12.56 -11.20
C ALA A 24 22.23 13.64 -10.85
N PRO A 25 21.21 13.26 -10.10
CA PRO A 25 20.12 14.18 -9.75
C PRO A 25 20.56 15.25 -8.77
N PRO A 26 19.86 16.42 -8.69
CA PRO A 26 20.18 17.47 -7.75
C PRO A 26 20.12 16.96 -6.30
N ALA A 27 21.10 17.33 -5.47
CA ALA A 27 21.14 16.95 -4.07
C ALA A 27 19.97 17.59 -3.31
N ALA A 28 19.32 16.80 -2.44
CA ALA A 28 18.26 17.30 -1.55
C ALA A 28 18.84 18.39 -0.63
N ALA A 29 18.29 19.60 -0.70
CA ALA A 29 18.59 20.68 0.24
C ALA A 29 17.87 20.38 1.58
N ASP A 30 18.54 20.61 2.71
CA ASP A 30 17.99 20.58 4.07
C ASP A 30 17.46 19.26 4.62
N GLY A 31 17.95 18.10 4.16
CA GLY A 31 17.61 16.80 4.76
C GLY A 31 16.17 16.32 4.49
N LYS A 32 15.38 17.04 3.67
CA LYS A 32 14.03 16.66 3.27
C LYS A 32 14.06 15.62 2.16
N VAL A 33 13.20 14.60 2.25
CA VAL A 33 13.01 13.62 1.17
C VAL A 33 12.31 14.27 -0.01
N LEU A 34 12.82 14.04 -1.21
CA LEU A 34 12.13 14.36 -2.46
C LEU A 34 11.44 13.09 -2.96
N THR A 35 10.13 13.18 -3.18
CA THR A 35 9.33 12.07 -3.73
C THR A 35 9.56 11.93 -5.22
N GLY A 36 9.08 10.84 -5.83
CA GLY A 36 9.23 10.62 -7.27
C GLY A 36 8.72 11.78 -8.13
N ILE A 37 7.63 12.45 -7.74
CA ILE A 37 7.13 13.62 -8.49
C ILE A 37 8.07 14.81 -8.36
N ASP A 38 8.68 15.06 -7.19
CA ASP A 38 9.65 16.14 -7.02
C ASP A 38 10.88 15.92 -7.92
N VAL A 39 11.36 14.67 -7.98
CA VAL A 39 12.51 14.30 -8.80
C VAL A 39 12.19 14.44 -10.28
N LEU A 40 11.02 13.99 -10.72
CA LEU A 40 10.57 14.10 -12.10
C LEU A 40 10.40 15.55 -12.55
N GLU A 41 9.87 16.43 -11.67
CA GLU A 41 9.73 17.86 -11.94
C GLU A 41 11.11 18.55 -12.03
N ALA A 42 12.02 18.23 -11.10
CA ALA A 42 13.38 18.77 -11.09
C ALA A 42 14.17 18.41 -12.37
N ASP A 43 13.87 17.26 -12.96
CA ASP A 43 14.44 16.81 -14.26
C ASP A 43 13.70 17.39 -15.48
N GLY A 44 12.74 18.29 -15.30
CA GLY A 44 11.96 18.89 -16.38
C GLY A 44 11.03 17.91 -17.09
N PHE A 45 10.58 16.87 -16.41
CA PHE A 45 9.70 15.80 -16.96
C PHE A 45 10.28 15.11 -18.20
N ARG A 46 11.60 14.99 -18.29
CA ARG A 46 12.30 14.51 -19.49
C ARG A 46 11.77 13.16 -19.97
N GLU A 47 11.49 12.26 -19.04
CA GLU A 47 11.01 10.91 -19.34
C GLU A 47 9.55 10.85 -19.80
N LEU A 48 8.79 11.93 -19.64
CA LEU A 48 7.41 12.06 -20.08
C LEU A 48 7.25 13.03 -21.27
N GLN A 49 8.36 13.58 -21.81
CA GLN A 49 8.28 14.51 -22.93
C GLN A 49 7.68 13.84 -24.18
N GLY A 50 6.60 14.42 -24.70
CA GLY A 50 5.85 13.92 -25.86
C GLY A 50 4.84 12.82 -25.52
N HIS A 51 4.79 12.34 -24.26
CA HIS A 51 3.89 11.27 -23.84
C HIS A 51 2.48 11.77 -23.56
N LYS A 52 1.52 10.89 -23.86
CA LYS A 52 0.11 10.99 -23.45
C LYS A 52 -0.11 10.07 -22.26
N ILE A 53 -0.29 10.66 -21.09
CA ILE A 53 -0.30 9.92 -19.83
C ILE A 53 -1.71 9.77 -19.23
N GLY A 54 -1.95 8.61 -18.63
CA GLY A 54 -2.99 8.39 -17.62
C GLY A 54 -2.34 8.40 -16.24
N LEU A 55 -2.92 9.10 -15.27
CA LEU A 55 -2.38 9.19 -13.91
C LEU A 55 -3.30 8.48 -12.91
N ILE A 56 -2.79 7.44 -12.27
CA ILE A 56 -3.44 6.76 -11.15
C ILE A 56 -3.03 7.48 -9.88
N THR A 57 -3.97 8.20 -9.24
CA THR A 57 -3.66 9.03 -8.08
C THR A 57 -4.90 9.34 -7.25
N ASN A 58 -4.67 9.87 -6.08
CA ASN A 58 -5.69 10.48 -5.21
C ASN A 58 -5.10 11.74 -4.53
N HIS A 59 -5.80 12.24 -3.51
CA HIS A 59 -5.42 13.41 -2.73
C HIS A 59 -4.04 13.30 -2.03
N THR A 60 -3.47 12.10 -1.90
CA THR A 60 -2.15 11.86 -1.28
C THR A 60 -0.99 12.05 -2.26
N GLY A 61 -1.25 11.98 -3.57
CA GLY A 61 -0.27 12.26 -4.62
C GLY A 61 0.07 13.75 -4.64
N ARG A 62 1.10 14.15 -3.91
CA ARG A 62 1.54 15.53 -3.76
C ARG A 62 3.05 15.64 -3.88
N ASP A 63 3.48 16.81 -4.39
CA ASP A 63 4.88 17.20 -4.33
C ASP A 63 5.26 17.78 -2.94
N SER A 64 6.52 18.08 -2.75
CA SER A 64 7.05 18.66 -1.51
C SER A 64 6.53 20.07 -1.21
N GLN A 65 5.86 20.73 -2.16
CA GLN A 65 5.23 22.05 -2.02
C GLN A 65 3.73 21.95 -1.70
N GLY A 66 3.17 20.72 -1.67
CA GLY A 66 1.76 20.44 -1.40
C GLY A 66 0.84 20.54 -2.61
N ARG A 67 1.37 20.77 -3.83
CA ARG A 67 0.59 20.70 -5.08
C ARG A 67 0.26 19.25 -5.39
N THR A 68 -0.93 18.97 -5.90
CA THR A 68 -1.25 17.60 -6.32
C THR A 68 -0.46 17.22 -7.57
N THR A 69 -0.05 15.95 -7.66
CA THR A 69 0.63 15.42 -8.85
C THR A 69 -0.19 15.64 -10.12
N ALA A 70 -1.52 15.55 -10.01
CA ALA A 70 -2.42 15.88 -11.13
C ALA A 70 -2.27 17.33 -11.60
N GLN A 71 -2.16 18.30 -10.67
CA GLN A 71 -1.92 19.71 -11.01
C GLN A 71 -0.54 19.92 -11.66
N VAL A 72 0.49 19.29 -11.08
CA VAL A 72 1.87 19.38 -11.58
C VAL A 72 1.96 18.84 -13.01
N LEU A 73 1.45 17.63 -13.26
CA LEU A 73 1.51 17.00 -14.59
C LEU A 73 0.58 17.67 -15.62
N ALA A 74 -0.57 18.21 -15.20
CA ALA A 74 -1.44 18.97 -16.09
C ALA A 74 -0.81 20.29 -16.58
N GLY A 75 0.09 20.88 -15.79
CA GLY A 75 0.86 22.10 -16.12
C GLY A 75 2.20 21.84 -16.79
N ALA A 76 2.67 20.58 -16.85
CA ALA A 76 3.99 20.23 -17.35
C ALA A 76 4.08 20.43 -18.89
N LYS A 77 5.09 21.19 -19.33
CA LYS A 77 5.33 21.41 -20.77
C LYS A 77 5.77 20.12 -21.43
N GLY A 78 5.18 19.80 -22.58
CA GLY A 78 5.52 18.60 -23.36
C GLY A 78 4.90 17.31 -22.84
N VAL A 79 4.11 17.34 -21.76
CA VAL A 79 3.34 16.20 -21.22
C VAL A 79 1.86 16.42 -21.49
N THR A 80 1.14 15.39 -21.93
CA THR A 80 -0.30 15.46 -22.13
C THR A 80 -1.00 14.55 -21.16
N LEU A 81 -1.59 15.12 -20.08
CA LEU A 81 -2.46 14.38 -19.16
C LEU A 81 -3.82 14.15 -19.85
N VAL A 82 -4.13 12.88 -20.15
CA VAL A 82 -5.34 12.45 -20.88
C VAL A 82 -6.47 12.09 -19.92
N ALA A 83 -6.15 11.32 -18.85
CA ALA A 83 -7.13 10.84 -17.90
C ALA A 83 -6.50 10.68 -16.50
N LEU A 84 -7.36 10.70 -15.49
CA LEU A 84 -7.05 10.32 -14.12
C LEU A 84 -7.77 9.02 -13.79
N PHE A 85 -7.15 8.23 -12.91
CA PHE A 85 -7.71 6.99 -12.38
C PHE A 85 -7.68 7.06 -10.86
N SER A 86 -8.84 6.95 -10.21
CA SER A 86 -8.94 7.07 -8.76
C SER A 86 -9.11 5.70 -8.10
N PRO A 87 -8.36 5.41 -7.03
CA PRO A 87 -8.48 4.15 -6.28
C PRO A 87 -9.68 4.17 -5.32
N GLU A 88 -9.74 3.20 -4.41
CA GLU A 88 -10.60 3.20 -3.23
C GLU A 88 -10.59 4.57 -2.54
N HIS A 89 -11.69 4.96 -1.94
CA HIS A 89 -11.95 6.29 -1.36
C HIS A 89 -12.07 7.44 -2.38
N GLY A 90 -11.85 7.19 -3.67
CA GLY A 90 -11.98 8.17 -4.75
C GLY A 90 -10.84 9.17 -4.85
N PHE A 91 -10.93 10.07 -5.82
CA PHE A 91 -9.90 11.06 -6.11
C PHE A 91 -9.61 12.01 -4.92
N ASN A 92 -10.64 12.37 -4.15
CA ASN A 92 -10.53 13.24 -2.99
C ASN A 92 -10.29 12.51 -1.66
N GLY A 93 -10.33 11.16 -1.64
CA GLY A 93 -10.03 10.34 -0.47
C GLY A 93 -11.06 10.38 0.65
N VAL A 94 -12.30 10.78 0.37
CA VAL A 94 -13.33 11.01 1.41
C VAL A 94 -14.48 10.00 1.38
N VAL A 95 -14.54 9.14 0.36
CA VAL A 95 -15.61 8.16 0.21
C VAL A 95 -15.27 6.93 1.06
N GLU A 96 -16.18 6.56 1.96
CA GLU A 96 -16.10 5.31 2.73
C GLU A 96 -17.10 4.29 2.19
N ASP A 97 -16.70 3.03 2.16
CA ASP A 97 -17.52 1.83 1.98
C ASP A 97 -18.53 1.84 0.81
N SER A 98 -18.31 2.68 -0.19
CA SER A 98 -19.20 2.77 -1.37
C SER A 98 -18.42 2.81 -2.69
N ALA A 99 -19.08 2.37 -3.76
CA ALA A 99 -18.52 2.49 -5.10
C ALA A 99 -18.31 3.97 -5.46
N VAL A 100 -17.13 4.27 -5.99
CA VAL A 100 -16.79 5.62 -6.45
C VAL A 100 -17.20 5.76 -7.90
N SER A 101 -18.02 6.77 -8.23
CA SER A 101 -18.41 7.05 -9.59
C SER A 101 -17.31 7.78 -10.37
N SER A 102 -17.21 7.49 -11.65
CA SER A 102 -16.38 8.28 -12.58
C SER A 102 -16.94 9.71 -12.72
N THR A 103 -16.03 10.68 -12.89
CA THR A 103 -16.36 12.12 -12.95
C THR A 103 -15.34 12.85 -13.85
N SER A 104 -15.26 14.15 -13.74
CA SER A 104 -14.20 14.96 -14.36
C SER A 104 -13.71 16.04 -13.39
N VAL A 105 -12.51 16.54 -13.62
CA VAL A 105 -11.91 17.64 -12.86
C VAL A 105 -11.26 18.64 -13.81
N ASN A 106 -11.44 19.94 -13.54
CA ASN A 106 -10.77 20.99 -14.32
C ASN A 106 -9.34 21.21 -13.81
N LEU A 107 -8.36 20.93 -14.65
CA LEU A 107 -6.94 21.13 -14.38
C LEU A 107 -6.32 21.92 -15.54
N ALA A 108 -5.63 23.02 -15.21
CA ALA A 108 -5.00 23.91 -16.18
C ALA A 108 -5.94 24.35 -17.32
N GLY A 109 -7.24 24.58 -17.00
CA GLY A 109 -8.26 25.00 -17.95
C GLY A 109 -8.80 23.90 -18.88
N ARG A 110 -8.50 22.64 -18.58
CA ARG A 110 -9.00 21.46 -19.32
C ARG A 110 -9.80 20.55 -18.40
N ASP A 111 -10.93 20.04 -18.86
CA ASP A 111 -11.70 19.01 -18.16
C ASP A 111 -11.08 17.65 -18.42
N ILE A 112 -10.47 17.08 -17.39
CA ILE A 112 -9.82 15.78 -17.42
C ILE A 112 -10.77 14.73 -16.84
N PRO A 113 -11.08 13.64 -17.56
CA PRO A 113 -11.92 12.56 -17.03
C PRO A 113 -11.22 11.85 -15.87
N VAL A 114 -12.01 11.47 -14.86
CA VAL A 114 -11.57 10.67 -13.70
C VAL A 114 -12.32 9.34 -13.72
N HIS A 115 -11.64 8.27 -14.08
CA HIS A 115 -12.16 6.91 -14.08
C HIS A 115 -12.00 6.31 -12.71
N SER A 116 -13.06 5.71 -12.17
CA SER A 116 -12.98 5.03 -10.88
C SER A 116 -12.41 3.62 -11.04
N LEU A 117 -11.38 3.31 -10.26
CA LEU A 117 -10.85 1.96 -10.09
C LEU A 117 -11.40 1.30 -8.82
N TYR A 118 -12.58 1.70 -8.37
CA TYR A 118 -13.25 1.12 -7.21
C TYR A 118 -14.78 1.07 -7.42
N ALA A 119 -15.18 0.50 -8.56
CA ALA A 119 -16.57 0.26 -8.89
C ALA A 119 -16.73 -1.14 -9.49
N GLY A 120 -17.73 -1.91 -9.06
CA GLY A 120 -17.98 -3.23 -9.62
C GLY A 120 -17.08 -4.36 -9.12
N GLY A 121 -16.61 -4.27 -7.88
CA GLY A 121 -15.77 -5.31 -7.22
C GLY A 121 -14.37 -5.40 -7.82
N LEU A 122 -13.70 -6.56 -7.64
CA LEU A 122 -12.30 -6.75 -8.03
C LEU A 122 -12.03 -6.50 -9.54
N ALA A 123 -13.00 -6.79 -10.40
CA ALA A 123 -12.87 -6.53 -11.84
C ALA A 123 -12.80 -5.02 -12.13
N GLY A 124 -13.54 -4.20 -11.40
CA GLY A 124 -13.55 -2.74 -11.53
C GLY A 124 -12.32 -2.03 -10.95
N MET A 125 -11.39 -2.77 -10.33
CA MET A 125 -10.10 -2.22 -9.88
C MET A 125 -9.04 -2.17 -10.98
N ARG A 126 -9.38 -2.56 -12.20
CA ARG A 126 -8.51 -2.46 -13.38
C ARG A 126 -8.99 -1.35 -14.30
N PRO A 127 -8.09 -0.54 -14.88
CA PRO A 127 -8.47 0.32 -16.00
C PRO A 127 -9.11 -0.53 -17.11
N ALA A 128 -10.26 -0.09 -17.62
CA ALA A 128 -10.89 -0.74 -18.76
C ALA A 128 -10.08 -0.45 -20.05
N PRO A 129 -10.06 -1.37 -21.03
CA PRO A 129 -9.31 -1.16 -22.27
C PRO A 129 -9.67 0.13 -23.01
N GLU A 130 -10.95 0.50 -22.97
CA GLU A 130 -11.46 1.75 -23.54
C GLU A 130 -10.91 3.00 -22.85
N ASP A 131 -10.73 2.96 -21.52
CA ASP A 131 -10.18 4.07 -20.72
C ASP A 131 -8.67 4.28 -20.96
N LEU A 132 -7.99 3.27 -21.50
CA LEU A 132 -6.57 3.33 -21.87
C LEU A 132 -6.37 3.85 -23.30
N SER A 133 -7.44 4.09 -24.06
CA SER A 133 -7.34 4.56 -25.43
C SER A 133 -6.63 5.92 -25.53
N GLY A 134 -5.58 5.98 -26.36
CA GLY A 134 -4.80 7.20 -26.56
C GLY A 134 -3.82 7.53 -25.44
N ILE A 135 -3.63 6.63 -24.46
CA ILE A 135 -2.59 6.67 -23.43
C ILE A 135 -1.43 5.80 -23.89
N ASP A 136 -0.21 6.30 -23.79
CA ASP A 136 1.02 5.54 -24.06
C ASP A 136 1.79 5.18 -22.78
N THR A 137 1.51 5.88 -21.68
CA THR A 137 2.14 5.66 -20.37
C THR A 137 1.13 5.81 -19.24
N LEU A 138 0.98 4.80 -18.39
CA LEU A 138 0.31 4.93 -17.10
C LEU A 138 1.31 5.33 -16.03
N VAL A 139 0.98 6.37 -15.26
CA VAL A 139 1.78 6.86 -14.13
C VAL A 139 1.03 6.57 -12.85
N PHE A 140 1.72 6.03 -11.83
CA PHE A 140 1.16 5.78 -10.50
C PHE A 140 1.83 6.69 -9.47
N ASP A 141 1.01 7.40 -8.69
CA ASP A 141 1.46 8.24 -7.58
C ASP A 141 0.42 8.30 -6.46
N ILE A 142 0.54 7.41 -5.49
CA ILE A 142 -0.32 7.33 -4.30
C ILE A 142 0.55 6.97 -3.09
N GLN A 143 0.32 7.60 -1.93
CA GLN A 143 0.96 7.22 -0.67
C GLN A 143 0.31 5.97 -0.11
N ASP A 144 1.07 4.88 -0.02
CA ASP A 144 0.69 3.64 0.68
C ASP A 144 1.06 3.71 2.17
N ILE A 145 0.60 2.74 2.96
CA ILE A 145 0.88 2.66 4.40
C ILE A 145 1.78 1.51 4.83
N GLY A 146 2.24 0.66 3.91
CA GLY A 146 3.18 -0.43 4.19
C GLY A 146 2.54 -1.73 4.68
N ALA A 147 1.22 -1.88 4.59
CA ALA A 147 0.48 -3.09 4.94
C ALA A 147 -0.15 -3.74 3.70
N ARG A 148 0.07 -5.07 3.50
CA ARG A 148 -0.38 -5.82 2.32
C ARG A 148 -1.87 -5.66 2.02
N PHE A 149 -2.72 -5.67 3.04
CA PHE A 149 -4.16 -5.59 2.87
C PHE A 149 -4.70 -4.16 2.70
N TYR A 150 -3.81 -3.15 2.65
CA TYR A 150 -4.16 -1.81 2.20
C TYR A 150 -4.17 -1.79 0.67
N THR A 151 -5.28 -1.39 0.07
CA THR A 151 -5.62 -1.76 -1.31
C THR A 151 -4.95 -0.97 -2.42
N TYR A 152 -4.26 0.13 -2.11
CA TYR A 152 -3.67 1.01 -3.13
C TYR A 152 -2.60 0.33 -3.98
N LEU A 153 -1.74 -0.48 -3.36
CA LEU A 153 -0.75 -1.25 -4.12
C LEU A 153 -1.43 -2.33 -4.98
N ALA A 154 -2.52 -2.95 -4.50
CA ALA A 154 -3.27 -3.90 -5.31
C ALA A 154 -3.84 -3.23 -6.57
N THR A 155 -4.38 -2.01 -6.44
CA THR A 155 -4.81 -1.18 -7.59
C THR A 155 -3.64 -0.95 -8.56
N MET A 156 -2.44 -0.61 -8.05
CA MET A 156 -1.24 -0.49 -8.88
C MET A 156 -0.93 -1.77 -9.65
N GLY A 157 -0.90 -2.92 -8.95
CA GLY A 157 -0.58 -4.20 -9.57
C GLY A 157 -1.58 -4.60 -10.67
N MET A 158 -2.87 -4.36 -10.42
CA MET A 158 -3.92 -4.63 -11.40
C MET A 158 -3.83 -3.68 -12.62
N ALA A 159 -3.46 -2.43 -12.39
CA ALA A 159 -3.22 -1.46 -13.46
C ALA A 159 -1.96 -1.82 -14.27
N MET A 160 -0.90 -2.35 -13.66
CA MET A 160 0.26 -2.89 -14.35
C MET A 160 -0.11 -4.04 -15.30
N GLU A 161 -0.96 -4.99 -14.83
CA GLU A 161 -1.45 -6.08 -15.68
C GLU A 161 -2.30 -5.55 -16.86
N ALA A 162 -3.08 -4.47 -16.66
CA ALA A 162 -3.84 -3.83 -17.74
C ALA A 162 -2.91 -3.12 -18.74
N ALA A 163 -1.90 -2.39 -18.26
CA ALA A 163 -0.90 -1.73 -19.08
C ALA A 163 -0.10 -2.73 -19.95
N ALA A 164 0.31 -3.87 -19.35
CA ALA A 164 1.00 -4.92 -20.08
C ALA A 164 0.16 -5.49 -21.24
N LYS A 165 -1.14 -5.74 -20.99
CA LYS A 165 -2.09 -6.20 -22.03
C LYS A 165 -2.32 -5.17 -23.12
N ALA A 166 -2.32 -3.88 -22.76
CA ALA A 166 -2.47 -2.78 -23.70
C ALA A 166 -1.14 -2.39 -24.41
N HIS A 167 -0.02 -3.01 -24.05
CA HIS A 167 1.34 -2.71 -24.54
C HIS A 167 1.74 -1.24 -24.32
N ILE A 168 1.32 -0.63 -23.20
CA ILE A 168 1.71 0.72 -22.80
C ILE A 168 2.71 0.69 -21.66
N ALA A 169 3.52 1.74 -21.53
CA ALA A 169 4.50 1.86 -20.46
C ALA A 169 3.83 2.08 -19.09
N PHE A 170 4.55 1.73 -18.03
CA PHE A 170 4.12 1.99 -16.66
C PHE A 170 5.22 2.69 -15.87
N MET A 171 4.87 3.81 -15.22
CA MET A 171 5.80 4.59 -14.42
C MET A 171 5.29 4.69 -12.99
N VAL A 172 6.17 4.46 -12.01
CA VAL A 172 5.88 4.67 -10.58
C VAL A 172 6.67 5.87 -10.08
N LEU A 173 5.98 6.89 -9.59
CA LEU A 173 6.58 7.99 -8.84
C LEU A 173 6.66 7.56 -7.37
N ASP A 174 7.85 7.11 -6.95
CA ASP A 174 7.99 6.39 -5.69
C ASP A 174 7.84 7.29 -4.46
N ARG A 175 7.34 6.69 -3.37
CA ARG A 175 7.05 7.36 -2.08
C ARG A 175 7.58 6.56 -0.91
N PRO A 176 7.86 7.21 0.25
CA PRO A 176 8.30 6.51 1.45
C PRO A 176 7.31 5.43 1.89
N ASN A 177 7.84 4.27 2.32
CA ASN A 177 7.06 3.40 3.18
C ASN A 177 6.99 4.08 4.57
N PRO A 178 5.81 4.48 5.05
CA PRO A 178 5.71 5.36 6.21
C PRO A 178 6.10 4.70 7.53
N ILE A 179 5.97 3.38 7.62
CA ILE A 179 6.30 2.59 8.82
C ILE A 179 7.68 1.92 8.71
N ASN A 180 8.62 2.57 8.06
CA ASN A 180 9.95 2.16 7.62
C ASN A 180 10.01 0.98 6.63
N GLY A 181 11.14 0.83 5.97
CA GLY A 181 11.37 -0.25 5.00
C GLY A 181 12.23 -1.41 5.54
N THR A 182 12.69 -1.33 6.80
CA THR A 182 13.56 -2.36 7.38
C THR A 182 12.79 -3.51 7.97
N THR A 183 11.68 -3.24 8.65
CA THR A 183 10.91 -4.23 9.38
C THR A 183 9.95 -4.99 8.48
N VAL A 184 10.00 -6.31 8.56
CA VAL A 184 9.11 -7.25 7.86
C VAL A 184 8.44 -8.13 8.91
N GLU A 185 7.10 -8.23 8.88
CA GLU A 185 6.34 -8.98 9.87
C GLU A 185 5.08 -9.62 9.28
N GLY A 186 4.65 -10.69 9.92
CA GLY A 186 3.35 -11.28 9.69
C GLY A 186 3.34 -12.41 8.66
N PRO A 187 2.14 -13.00 8.47
CA PRO A 187 1.98 -14.13 7.57
C PRO A 187 2.15 -13.73 6.11
N LEU A 188 2.75 -14.64 5.35
CA LEU A 188 2.86 -14.54 3.90
C LEU A 188 1.55 -14.99 3.24
N LEU A 189 1.15 -14.33 2.17
CA LEU A 189 0.11 -14.87 1.29
C LEU A 189 0.64 -16.10 0.57
N THR A 190 0.05 -17.26 0.87
CA THR A 190 0.43 -18.55 0.30
C THR A 190 -0.70 -19.25 -0.46
N ASP A 191 -1.94 -18.82 -0.26
CA ASP A 191 -3.09 -19.36 -0.98
C ASP A 191 -3.21 -18.72 -2.38
N PRO A 192 -3.02 -19.50 -3.47
CA PRO A 192 -2.98 -18.96 -4.83
C PRO A 192 -4.35 -18.51 -5.36
N GLU A 193 -5.45 -18.87 -4.70
CA GLU A 193 -6.79 -18.45 -5.11
C GLU A 193 -7.18 -17.07 -4.58
N LEU A 194 -6.62 -16.67 -3.44
CA LEU A 194 -6.98 -15.40 -2.79
C LEU A 194 -6.77 -14.14 -3.66
N PRO A 195 -5.68 -14.03 -4.47
CA PRO A 195 -5.52 -12.88 -5.37
C PRO A 195 -6.64 -12.70 -6.41
N LYS A 196 -7.40 -13.77 -6.67
CA LYS A 196 -8.55 -13.76 -7.58
C LYS A 196 -9.85 -13.33 -6.89
N LEU A 197 -9.86 -13.29 -5.56
CA LEU A 197 -11.04 -13.07 -4.74
C LEU A 197 -11.05 -11.73 -4.01
N SER A 198 -9.87 -11.19 -3.66
CA SER A 198 -9.79 -9.99 -2.84
C SER A 198 -8.55 -9.14 -3.12
N PRO A 199 -8.69 -7.80 -3.16
CA PRO A 199 -7.55 -6.89 -3.25
C PRO A 199 -6.66 -6.92 -1.99
N THR A 200 -7.21 -7.29 -0.83
CA THR A 200 -6.45 -7.40 0.42
C THR A 200 -5.44 -8.56 0.42
N SER A 201 -5.57 -9.46 -0.55
CA SER A 201 -4.73 -10.65 -0.73
C SER A 201 -4.08 -10.70 -2.10
N TYR A 202 -3.62 -9.55 -2.62
CA TYR A 202 -3.18 -9.50 -4.03
C TYR A 202 -1.72 -9.91 -4.23
N PHE A 203 -0.82 -9.46 -3.34
CA PHE A 203 0.61 -9.72 -3.45
C PHE A 203 1.08 -10.86 -2.53
N PRO A 204 1.98 -11.74 -3.00
CA PRO A 204 2.56 -12.81 -2.20
C PRO A 204 3.67 -12.29 -1.25
N VAL A 205 3.31 -11.33 -0.40
CA VAL A 205 4.21 -10.69 0.56
C VAL A 205 3.66 -10.80 1.98
N PRO A 206 4.48 -10.65 3.02
CA PRO A 206 4.02 -10.55 4.41
C PRO A 206 3.10 -9.36 4.64
N VAL A 207 2.36 -9.38 5.73
CA VAL A 207 1.44 -8.29 6.10
C VAL A 207 2.17 -6.94 6.18
N ARG A 208 3.27 -6.84 6.93
CA ARG A 208 4.17 -5.68 6.89
C ARG A 208 5.35 -6.03 6.00
N HIS A 209 5.34 -5.53 4.78
CA HIS A 209 6.27 -6.00 3.73
C HIS A 209 7.58 -5.20 3.64
N GLY A 210 7.62 -3.98 4.18
CA GLY A 210 8.80 -3.12 4.17
C GLY A 210 9.31 -2.75 2.76
N LEU A 211 8.44 -2.71 1.76
CA LEU A 211 8.73 -2.27 0.39
C LEU A 211 8.11 -0.90 0.14
N THR A 212 8.72 -0.10 -0.74
CA THR A 212 8.07 1.06 -1.36
C THR A 212 7.16 0.63 -2.51
N ALA A 213 6.34 1.55 -3.05
CA ALA A 213 5.50 1.26 -4.21
C ALA A 213 6.34 0.86 -5.43
N GLY A 214 7.47 1.54 -5.66
CA GLY A 214 8.39 1.22 -6.74
C GLY A 214 9.02 -0.17 -6.61
N GLU A 215 9.42 -0.55 -5.40
CA GLU A 215 9.95 -1.89 -5.11
C GLU A 215 8.89 -2.98 -5.26
N MET A 216 7.65 -2.71 -4.84
CA MET A 216 6.53 -3.63 -5.05
C MET A 216 6.21 -3.78 -6.54
N ALA A 217 6.30 -2.69 -7.32
CA ALA A 217 6.10 -2.75 -8.77
C ALA A 217 7.16 -3.62 -9.44
N GLN A 218 8.44 -3.51 -9.04
CA GLN A 218 9.51 -4.36 -9.57
C GLN A 218 9.26 -5.85 -9.25
N LEU A 219 8.91 -6.16 -8.01
CA LEU A 219 8.56 -7.52 -7.60
C LEU A 219 7.38 -8.06 -8.41
N HIS A 220 6.33 -7.26 -8.58
CA HIS A 220 5.13 -7.69 -9.30
C HIS A 220 5.36 -7.83 -10.80
N ASN A 221 6.30 -7.08 -11.37
CA ASN A 221 6.54 -7.09 -12.81
C ASN A 221 7.03 -8.43 -13.35
N GLU A 222 7.62 -9.28 -12.51
CA GLU A 222 7.93 -10.67 -12.90
C GLU A 222 6.70 -11.43 -13.38
N LYS A 223 5.52 -11.09 -12.82
CA LYS A 223 4.22 -11.67 -13.19
C LYS A 223 3.46 -10.79 -14.17
N ALA A 224 3.44 -9.48 -13.96
CA ALA A 224 2.66 -8.53 -14.75
C ALA A 224 3.16 -8.42 -16.20
N GLY A 225 4.50 -8.48 -16.40
CA GLY A 225 5.10 -8.50 -17.73
C GLY A 225 5.04 -7.16 -18.46
N VAL A 226 5.05 -6.03 -17.75
CA VAL A 226 5.16 -4.70 -18.35
C VAL A 226 6.53 -4.57 -19.00
N SER A 227 6.58 -4.35 -20.30
CA SER A 227 7.85 -4.29 -21.07
C SER A 227 8.68 -3.05 -20.74
N HIS A 228 8.03 -1.95 -20.36
CA HIS A 228 8.64 -0.67 -20.01
C HIS A 228 8.13 -0.20 -18.65
N LEU A 229 8.62 -0.84 -17.57
CA LEU A 229 8.43 -0.38 -16.20
C LEU A 229 9.56 0.58 -15.83
N HIS A 230 9.20 1.80 -15.42
CA HIS A 230 10.14 2.78 -14.89
C HIS A 230 9.75 3.20 -13.47
N VAL A 231 10.73 3.30 -12.55
CA VAL A 231 10.54 3.80 -11.20
C VAL A 231 11.35 5.07 -11.02
N VAL A 232 10.66 6.20 -10.89
CA VAL A 232 11.30 7.45 -10.50
C VAL A 232 11.58 7.40 -9.00
N ARG A 233 12.84 7.17 -8.65
CA ARG A 233 13.27 6.97 -7.26
C ARG A 233 13.20 8.26 -6.46
N MET A 234 12.88 8.12 -5.19
CA MET A 234 13.03 9.20 -4.21
C MET A 234 14.50 9.60 -4.03
N GLN A 235 14.71 10.81 -3.54
CA GLN A 235 16.02 11.26 -3.08
C GLN A 235 15.99 11.55 -1.58
N GLY A 236 17.08 11.21 -0.89
CA GLY A 236 17.23 11.44 0.54
C GLY A 236 16.52 10.46 1.45
N TRP A 237 15.61 9.63 0.94
CA TRP A 237 14.98 8.59 1.76
C TRP A 237 15.95 7.44 2.05
N LYS A 238 15.94 7.02 3.31
CA LYS A 238 16.67 5.83 3.77
C LYS A 238 15.68 4.83 4.34
N ARG A 239 15.92 3.57 4.11
CA ARG A 239 15.03 2.46 4.48
C ARG A 239 14.59 2.46 5.96
N GLY A 240 15.45 2.87 6.87
CA GLY A 240 15.12 2.97 8.30
C GLY A 240 14.29 4.19 8.71
N MET A 241 14.00 5.12 7.80
CA MET A 241 13.22 6.31 8.14
C MET A 241 11.75 5.99 8.36
N TRP A 242 11.17 6.57 9.40
CA TRP A 242 9.74 6.74 9.59
C TRP A 242 9.25 7.98 8.84
N TYR A 243 7.95 8.06 8.57
CA TYR A 243 7.41 9.13 7.73
C TYR A 243 7.71 10.54 8.23
N ASP A 244 7.58 10.79 9.53
CA ASP A 244 7.87 12.08 10.17
C ASP A 244 9.34 12.52 10.08
N GLN A 245 10.25 11.56 9.86
CA GLN A 245 11.68 11.83 9.63
C GLN A 245 11.99 12.25 8.18
N THR A 246 11.01 12.14 7.28
CA THR A 246 11.18 12.50 5.87
C THR A 246 11.05 14.01 5.62
N GLY A 247 10.50 14.76 6.57
CA GLY A 247 10.16 16.17 6.39
C GLY A 247 8.93 16.41 5.49
N LEU A 248 8.25 15.36 5.06
CA LEU A 248 6.99 15.44 4.31
C LEU A 248 5.80 15.58 5.27
N PRO A 249 4.77 16.40 4.96
CA PRO A 249 3.58 16.48 5.77
C PRO A 249 2.75 15.19 5.63
N TRP A 250 2.23 14.69 6.77
CA TRP A 250 1.27 13.59 6.72
C TRP A 250 -0.03 14.04 6.05
N VAL A 251 -0.48 13.29 5.07
CA VAL A 251 -1.81 13.42 4.47
C VAL A 251 -2.54 12.12 4.78
N ALA A 252 -3.66 12.20 5.51
CA ALA A 252 -4.47 11.03 5.85
C ALA A 252 -4.77 10.23 4.58
N THR A 253 -4.33 8.98 4.50
CA THR A 253 -4.42 8.19 3.27
C THR A 253 -5.83 7.66 3.03
N SER A 254 -6.62 7.55 4.10
CA SER A 254 -8.05 7.24 4.09
C SER A 254 -8.73 7.89 5.30
N PRO A 255 -10.06 7.94 5.37
CA PRO A 255 -10.78 8.53 6.52
C PRO A 255 -10.40 7.92 7.88
N ASN A 256 -9.98 6.65 7.90
CA ASN A 256 -9.57 5.96 9.13
C ASN A 256 -8.04 5.81 9.27
N MET A 257 -7.26 6.62 8.55
CA MET A 257 -5.79 6.64 8.65
C MET A 257 -5.29 8.05 8.91
N PRO A 258 -5.69 8.68 10.04
CA PRO A 258 -5.47 10.10 10.29
C PRO A 258 -4.00 10.46 10.53
N ASP A 259 -3.20 9.54 11.06
CA ASP A 259 -1.85 9.79 11.53
C ASP A 259 -0.91 8.59 11.37
N LEU A 260 0.35 8.79 11.74
CA LEU A 260 1.39 7.76 11.67
C LEU A 260 1.20 6.66 12.72
N ASP A 261 0.59 6.96 13.87
CA ASP A 261 0.34 5.95 14.91
C ASP A 261 -0.69 4.92 14.43
N ALA A 262 -1.77 5.39 13.80
CA ALA A 262 -2.74 4.52 13.13
C ALA A 262 -2.07 3.64 12.07
N ALA A 263 -1.23 4.22 11.21
CA ALA A 263 -0.49 3.47 10.18
C ALA A 263 0.49 2.45 10.79
N THR A 264 1.14 2.78 11.92
CA THR A 264 2.09 1.90 12.61
C THR A 264 1.40 0.69 13.24
N LEU A 265 0.22 0.89 13.82
CA LEU A 265 -0.55 -0.18 14.46
C LEU A 265 -1.35 -1.03 13.46
N TYR A 266 -1.71 -0.45 12.32
CA TYR A 266 -2.60 -1.07 11.33
C TYR A 266 -2.19 -2.48 10.89
N PRO A 267 -0.91 -2.82 10.63
CA PRO A 267 -0.53 -4.18 10.23
C PRO A 267 -0.96 -5.28 11.22
N GLY A 268 -1.05 -4.95 12.50
CA GLY A 268 -1.56 -5.86 13.54
C GLY A 268 -3.04 -5.65 13.81
N ILE A 269 -3.41 -4.45 14.24
CA ILE A 269 -4.77 -4.16 14.70
C ILE A 269 -5.80 -4.25 13.58
N GLY A 270 -5.42 -3.94 12.34
CA GLY A 270 -6.28 -4.11 11.18
C GLY A 270 -6.78 -5.54 10.98
N LEU A 271 -6.05 -6.56 11.45
CA LEU A 271 -6.52 -7.96 11.40
C LEU A 271 -7.82 -8.19 12.17
N PHE A 272 -8.08 -7.43 13.24
CA PHE A 272 -9.34 -7.51 13.98
C PHE A 272 -10.54 -6.98 13.21
N GLU A 273 -10.35 -6.28 12.09
CA GLU A 273 -11.45 -5.96 11.18
C GLU A 273 -12.15 -7.22 10.64
N ALA A 274 -11.47 -8.36 10.70
CA ALA A 274 -12.06 -9.67 10.40
C ALA A 274 -12.76 -10.33 11.60
N SER A 275 -13.11 -9.57 12.64
CA SER A 275 -13.79 -10.06 13.84
C SER A 275 -15.00 -9.20 14.22
N ASN A 276 -15.64 -9.51 15.34
CA ASN A 276 -16.65 -8.67 15.97
C ASN A 276 -16.06 -7.68 16.99
N LEU A 277 -14.76 -7.40 16.97
CA LEU A 277 -14.12 -6.37 17.77
C LEU A 277 -14.15 -5.04 17.02
N SER A 278 -14.55 -3.95 17.67
CA SER A 278 -14.35 -2.61 17.13
C SER A 278 -12.87 -2.25 17.15
N VAL A 279 -12.37 -1.72 16.05
CA VAL A 279 -10.98 -1.23 15.91
C VAL A 279 -10.93 0.30 15.95
N GLY A 280 -11.93 0.95 16.56
CA GLY A 280 -11.98 2.39 16.72
C GLY A 280 -12.38 3.18 15.49
N ARG A 281 -12.87 2.55 14.40
CA ARG A 281 -13.45 3.27 13.28
C ARG A 281 -14.63 4.12 13.74
N GLY A 282 -14.76 5.33 13.19
CA GLY A 282 -15.78 6.29 13.66
C GLY A 282 -15.43 6.96 14.99
N THR A 283 -14.18 6.86 15.45
CA THR A 283 -13.60 7.61 16.57
C THR A 283 -12.44 8.48 16.11
N PRO A 284 -11.92 9.42 16.92
CA PRO A 284 -10.71 10.16 16.60
C PRO A 284 -9.43 9.30 16.54
N HIS A 285 -9.46 8.05 17.04
CA HIS A 285 -8.29 7.20 17.22
C HIS A 285 -8.47 5.79 16.62
N PRO A 286 -8.78 5.67 15.31
CA PRO A 286 -8.88 4.38 14.66
C PRO A 286 -7.56 3.62 14.78
N PHE A 287 -7.67 2.30 14.99
CA PHE A 287 -6.57 1.35 15.21
C PHE A 287 -5.74 1.54 16.47
N SER A 288 -5.88 2.68 17.19
CA SER A 288 -5.31 2.87 18.52
C SER A 288 -6.29 2.52 19.63
N TRP A 289 -7.59 2.46 19.33
CA TRP A 289 -8.64 2.00 20.24
C TRP A 289 -9.26 0.72 19.70
N VAL A 290 -9.34 -0.30 20.57
CA VAL A 290 -10.04 -1.55 20.27
C VAL A 290 -10.98 -1.89 21.41
N GLY A 291 -12.17 -2.44 21.13
CA GLY A 291 -13.11 -2.75 22.19
C GLY A 291 -14.42 -3.34 21.71
N ALA A 292 -15.26 -3.66 22.69
CA ALA A 292 -16.60 -4.18 22.48
C ALA A 292 -17.48 -3.94 23.70
N PRO A 293 -18.82 -4.00 23.59
CA PRO A 293 -19.72 -3.86 24.74
C PRO A 293 -19.53 -4.95 25.83
N TRP A 294 -19.07 -6.12 25.41
CA TRP A 294 -18.86 -7.29 26.28
C TRP A 294 -17.46 -7.39 26.91
N LEU A 295 -16.50 -6.51 26.55
CA LEU A 295 -15.11 -6.64 26.99
C LEU A 295 -14.92 -6.17 28.45
N ASP A 296 -14.30 -6.99 29.30
CA ASP A 296 -13.72 -6.54 30.56
C ASP A 296 -12.37 -5.85 30.31
N SER A 297 -12.43 -4.58 29.91
CA SER A 297 -11.26 -3.80 29.52
C SER A 297 -10.24 -3.67 30.65
N GLN A 298 -10.68 -3.56 31.92
CA GLN A 298 -9.78 -3.43 33.07
C GLN A 298 -8.94 -4.71 33.28
N ARG A 299 -9.57 -5.87 33.14
CA ARG A 299 -8.88 -7.14 33.27
C ARG A 299 -7.98 -7.40 32.05
N ALA A 300 -8.46 -7.05 30.86
CA ALA A 300 -7.67 -7.18 29.63
C ALA A 300 -6.40 -6.34 29.68
N VAL A 301 -6.50 -5.07 30.07
CA VAL A 301 -5.34 -4.15 30.17
C VAL A 301 -4.32 -4.63 31.18
N ARG A 302 -4.74 -5.16 32.34
CA ARG A 302 -3.79 -5.75 33.29
C ARG A 302 -2.99 -6.88 32.66
N LYS A 303 -3.66 -7.84 32.01
CA LYS A 303 -2.98 -8.96 31.33
C LYS A 303 -2.04 -8.51 30.24
N LEU A 304 -2.43 -7.52 29.45
CA LEU A 304 -1.59 -6.99 28.36
C LEU A 304 -0.33 -6.29 28.89
N ASN A 305 -0.45 -5.49 29.95
CA ASN A 305 0.71 -4.83 30.56
C ASN A 305 1.61 -5.82 31.29
N ASP A 306 1.05 -6.88 31.89
CA ASP A 306 1.83 -7.96 32.53
C ASP A 306 2.70 -8.74 31.51
N ALA A 307 2.33 -8.71 30.22
CA ALA A 307 3.12 -9.32 29.14
C ALA A 307 4.40 -8.53 28.78
N LEU A 308 4.54 -7.29 29.24
CA LEU A 308 5.73 -6.43 29.09
C LEU A 308 6.18 -6.32 27.61
N LEU A 309 5.24 -6.06 26.69
CA LEU A 309 5.55 -5.90 25.27
C LEU A 309 6.38 -4.64 25.04
N ASP A 310 7.46 -4.79 24.27
CA ASP A 310 8.32 -3.68 23.91
C ASP A 310 7.58 -2.62 23.08
N GLY A 311 7.84 -1.35 23.38
CA GLY A 311 7.40 -0.21 22.60
C GLY A 311 5.91 0.12 22.69
N VAL A 312 5.16 -0.45 23.64
CA VAL A 312 3.72 -0.24 23.78
C VAL A 312 3.27 -0.31 25.24
N THR A 313 2.23 0.45 25.57
CA THR A 313 1.48 0.33 26.83
C THR A 313 -0.01 0.34 26.55
N PHE A 314 -0.79 -0.15 27.52
CA PHE A 314 -2.24 -0.31 27.39
C PHE A 314 -2.97 0.39 28.55
N ALA A 315 -4.08 1.06 28.24
CA ALA A 315 -4.97 1.65 29.22
C ALA A 315 -6.45 1.33 28.89
N ALA A 316 -7.29 1.27 29.89
CA ALA A 316 -8.72 1.12 29.63
C ALA A 316 -9.30 2.44 29.11
N GLN A 317 -10.11 2.37 28.06
CA GLN A 317 -10.71 3.52 27.39
C GLN A 317 -12.08 3.17 26.86
N ASP A 318 -13.11 3.69 27.50
CA ASP A 318 -14.47 3.56 26.98
C ASP A 318 -14.71 4.54 25.83
N TYR A 319 -15.46 4.10 24.80
CA TYR A 319 -15.81 4.92 23.66
C TYR A 319 -17.08 4.43 22.97
N THR A 320 -17.71 5.32 22.20
CA THR A 320 -18.86 5.00 21.37
C THR A 320 -18.51 5.31 19.91
N PRO A 321 -18.34 4.31 19.04
CA PRO A 321 -18.04 4.53 17.65
C PRO A 321 -19.25 5.14 16.93
N THR A 322 -18.99 6.03 15.97
CA THR A 322 -20.04 6.64 15.12
C THR A 322 -20.24 5.91 13.80
N LYS A 323 -19.47 4.82 13.56
CA LYS A 323 -19.52 4.00 12.34
C LYS A 323 -18.99 2.60 12.62
N SER A 324 -19.30 1.66 11.71
CA SER A 324 -18.78 0.30 11.70
C SER A 324 -19.37 -0.57 12.82
N VAL A 325 -18.58 -1.51 13.34
CA VAL A 325 -19.01 -2.45 14.38
C VAL A 325 -19.34 -1.69 15.67
N TYR A 326 -20.52 -1.94 16.26
CA TYR A 326 -21.06 -1.28 17.45
C TYR A 326 -21.33 0.23 17.30
N GLU A 327 -21.70 0.69 16.08
CA GLU A 327 -22.12 2.08 15.88
C GLU A 327 -23.20 2.49 16.89
N GLY A 328 -22.94 3.57 17.63
CA GLY A 328 -23.85 4.10 18.63
C GLY A 328 -23.89 3.34 19.97
N GLU A 329 -23.16 2.24 20.11
CA GLU A 329 -23.10 1.45 21.35
C GLU A 329 -21.84 1.78 22.15
N LEU A 330 -21.96 1.77 23.49
CA LEU A 330 -20.79 1.93 24.36
C LEU A 330 -19.91 0.68 24.29
N CYS A 331 -18.67 0.87 23.88
CA CYS A 331 -17.63 -0.15 23.92
C CYS A 331 -16.72 0.09 25.14
N HIS A 332 -16.48 -0.96 25.92
CA HIS A 332 -15.38 -1.01 26.87
C HIS A 332 -14.11 -1.37 26.10
N GLY A 333 -13.13 -0.48 26.11
CA GLY A 333 -12.02 -0.59 25.17
C GLY A 333 -10.64 -0.57 25.82
N ILE A 334 -9.67 -0.80 24.97
CA ILE A 334 -8.24 -0.76 25.24
C ILE A 334 -7.66 0.36 24.38
N LEU A 335 -7.05 1.35 25.00
CA LEU A 335 -6.18 2.33 24.37
C LEU A 335 -4.79 1.71 24.23
N ILE A 336 -4.25 1.70 23.03
CA ILE A 336 -2.91 1.25 22.66
C ILE A 336 -2.05 2.49 22.48
N THR A 337 -1.02 2.67 23.30
CA THR A 337 -0.11 3.81 23.21
C THR A 337 1.28 3.34 22.79
N ILE A 338 1.79 3.87 21.68
CA ILE A 338 3.15 3.61 21.22
C ILE A 338 4.12 4.39 22.10
N THR A 339 5.05 3.71 22.75
CA THR A 339 6.10 4.31 23.58
C THR A 339 7.47 4.30 22.91
N ASP A 340 7.71 3.30 22.04
CA ASP A 340 8.90 3.20 21.19
C ASP A 340 8.54 2.43 19.91
N ARG A 341 8.42 3.13 18.80
CA ARG A 341 8.05 2.53 17.51
C ARG A 341 9.13 1.67 16.87
N ASP A 342 10.40 1.84 17.25
CA ASP A 342 11.51 1.05 16.69
C ASP A 342 11.52 -0.37 17.27
N THR A 343 11.11 -0.52 18.52
CA THR A 343 10.98 -1.83 19.18
C THR A 343 9.58 -2.43 19.04
N LEU A 344 8.55 -1.60 18.84
CA LEU A 344 7.17 -2.06 18.64
C LEU A 344 7.05 -3.07 17.49
N ARG A 345 6.29 -4.14 17.75
CA ARG A 345 5.89 -5.15 16.76
C ARG A 345 4.35 -5.26 16.73
N PRO A 346 3.66 -4.59 15.77
CA PRO A 346 2.20 -4.56 15.74
C PRO A 346 1.57 -5.96 15.64
N LEU A 347 2.23 -6.92 14.99
CA LEU A 347 1.74 -8.30 14.95
C LEU A 347 1.86 -9.01 16.31
N ALA A 348 2.85 -8.65 17.14
CA ALA A 348 2.94 -9.14 18.52
C ALA A 348 1.82 -8.53 19.38
N VAL A 349 1.51 -7.24 19.21
CA VAL A 349 0.37 -6.58 19.88
C VAL A 349 -0.94 -7.29 19.51
N PHE A 350 -1.20 -7.47 18.21
CA PHE A 350 -2.35 -8.23 17.71
C PHE A 350 -2.50 -9.56 18.44
N ARG A 351 -1.45 -10.32 18.46
CA ARG A 351 -1.46 -11.66 19.01
C ARG A 351 -1.71 -11.70 20.53
N HIS A 352 -1.16 -10.74 21.28
CA HIS A 352 -1.40 -10.69 22.72
C HIS A 352 -2.83 -10.25 23.03
N ILE A 353 -3.41 -9.34 22.24
CA ILE A 353 -4.82 -8.98 22.36
C ILE A 353 -5.69 -10.21 22.02
N ASP A 354 -5.41 -10.93 20.94
CA ASP A 354 -6.10 -12.18 20.57
C ASP A 354 -6.08 -13.21 21.70
N GLN A 355 -4.90 -13.42 22.31
CA GLN A 355 -4.76 -14.32 23.45
C GLN A 355 -5.61 -13.89 24.64
N VAL A 356 -5.61 -12.61 24.97
CA VAL A 356 -6.40 -12.07 26.10
C VAL A 356 -7.89 -12.20 25.81
N LEU A 357 -8.35 -11.95 24.59
CA LEU A 357 -9.74 -12.15 24.18
C LEU A 357 -10.16 -13.62 24.26
N TYR A 358 -9.31 -14.53 23.81
CA TYR A 358 -9.54 -15.97 23.92
C TYR A 358 -9.68 -16.42 25.38
N GLU A 359 -8.86 -15.89 26.28
CA GLU A 359 -8.89 -16.24 27.72
C GLU A 359 -10.06 -15.63 28.48
N LEU A 360 -10.49 -14.42 28.13
CA LEU A 360 -11.46 -13.64 28.91
C LEU A 360 -12.86 -13.62 28.30
N SER A 361 -12.97 -13.77 26.98
CA SER A 361 -14.21 -13.47 26.24
C SER A 361 -14.45 -14.48 25.10
N ARG A 362 -14.01 -15.73 25.28
CA ARG A 362 -14.08 -16.75 24.23
C ARG A 362 -15.49 -16.99 23.69
N GLU A 363 -16.52 -16.82 24.50
CA GLU A 363 -17.92 -17.03 24.11
C GLU A 363 -18.48 -15.86 23.32
N ASP A 364 -17.95 -14.66 23.56
CA ASP A 364 -18.42 -13.41 22.95
C ASP A 364 -17.61 -13.02 21.72
N PHE A 365 -16.28 -13.30 21.71
CA PHE A 365 -15.38 -12.95 20.63
C PHE A 365 -15.50 -13.91 19.45
N GLN A 366 -15.69 -13.37 18.23
CA GLN A 366 -15.94 -14.14 17.03
C GLN A 366 -15.08 -13.67 15.86
N TRP A 367 -14.38 -14.61 15.23
CA TRP A 367 -13.72 -14.41 13.95
C TRP A 367 -14.67 -14.64 12.77
N ARG A 368 -14.54 -13.81 11.72
CA ARG A 368 -15.10 -14.08 10.39
C ARG A 368 -14.01 -14.74 9.54
N TRP A 369 -13.94 -16.07 9.59
CA TRP A 369 -12.81 -16.84 9.08
C TRP A 369 -12.48 -16.63 7.60
N GLU A 370 -13.47 -16.38 6.73
CA GLU A 370 -13.21 -16.03 5.32
C GLU A 370 -12.46 -14.70 5.20
N GLU A 371 -12.77 -13.71 6.01
CA GLU A 371 -12.05 -12.44 6.02
C GLU A 371 -10.65 -12.59 6.65
N VAL A 372 -10.55 -13.35 7.73
CA VAL A 372 -9.26 -13.72 8.34
C VAL A 372 -8.34 -14.38 7.30
N ARG A 373 -8.85 -15.34 6.55
CA ARG A 373 -8.09 -16.02 5.48
C ARG A 373 -7.59 -15.05 4.43
N LYS A 374 -8.42 -14.09 3.99
CA LYS A 374 -8.02 -13.04 3.06
C LYS A 374 -6.90 -12.16 3.65
N MET A 375 -7.05 -11.73 4.89
CA MET A 375 -6.08 -10.83 5.53
C MET A 375 -4.78 -11.53 5.94
N THR A 376 -4.84 -12.77 6.41
CA THR A 376 -3.64 -13.55 6.77
C THR A 376 -2.98 -14.22 5.57
N GLY A 377 -3.72 -14.42 4.49
CA GLY A 377 -3.21 -14.99 3.23
C GLY A 377 -3.17 -16.52 3.20
N SER A 378 -3.77 -17.18 4.19
CA SER A 378 -3.92 -18.64 4.25
C SER A 378 -4.91 -19.05 5.33
N SER A 379 -5.31 -20.35 5.33
CA SER A 379 -6.13 -20.94 6.40
C SER A 379 -5.33 -21.43 7.62
N GLU A 380 -3.99 -21.26 7.62
CA GLU A 380 -3.14 -21.80 8.69
C GLU A 380 -3.42 -21.19 10.06
N PHE A 381 -3.68 -19.87 10.09
CA PHE A 381 -4.05 -19.20 11.35
C PHE A 381 -5.34 -19.82 11.94
N GLN A 382 -6.39 -19.97 11.13
CA GLN A 382 -7.64 -20.63 11.55
C GLN A 382 -7.37 -22.04 12.05
N ARG A 383 -6.61 -22.85 11.31
CA ARG A 383 -6.32 -24.23 11.69
C ARG A 383 -5.63 -24.34 13.05
N ILE A 384 -4.66 -23.47 13.33
CA ILE A 384 -3.98 -23.44 14.63
C ILE A 384 -4.93 -22.93 15.72
N TYR A 385 -5.70 -21.88 15.43
CA TYR A 385 -6.64 -21.30 16.37
C TYR A 385 -7.71 -22.30 16.84
N GLU A 386 -8.33 -23.03 15.91
CA GLU A 386 -9.41 -23.97 16.21
C GLU A 386 -8.90 -25.25 16.86
N HIS A 387 -7.66 -25.68 16.60
CA HIS A 387 -7.13 -26.92 17.14
C HIS A 387 -6.71 -26.79 18.62
N ASP A 388 -5.83 -25.86 18.94
CA ASP A 388 -5.25 -25.73 20.29
C ASP A 388 -4.96 -24.29 20.72
N HIS A 389 -5.28 -23.30 19.86
CA HIS A 389 -4.95 -21.88 20.05
C HIS A 389 -3.47 -21.68 20.42
N ASP A 390 -2.58 -22.46 19.81
CA ASP A 390 -1.15 -22.44 20.11
C ASP A 390 -0.49 -21.19 19.56
N VAL A 391 -0.36 -20.30 20.44
CA VAL A 391 0.22 -18.97 20.29
C VAL A 391 1.65 -18.99 19.77
N ILE A 392 2.45 -19.93 20.26
CA ILE A 392 3.85 -20.06 19.84
C ILE A 392 3.90 -20.48 18.38
N LYS A 393 3.06 -21.45 17.98
CA LYS A 393 2.96 -21.87 16.58
C LYS A 393 2.50 -20.76 15.66
N ILE A 394 1.54 -19.92 16.09
CA ILE A 394 1.08 -18.77 15.29
C ILE A 394 2.25 -17.79 15.06
N MET A 395 2.98 -17.44 16.12
CA MET A 395 4.13 -16.53 15.99
C MET A 395 5.27 -17.13 15.17
N GLU A 396 5.55 -18.43 15.32
CA GLU A 396 6.53 -19.11 14.48
C GLU A 396 6.14 -19.10 13.00
N LEU A 397 4.85 -19.31 12.70
CA LEU A 397 4.34 -19.23 11.33
C LEU A 397 4.60 -17.84 10.74
N PHE A 398 4.30 -16.77 11.48
CA PHE A 398 4.48 -15.40 11.04
C PHE A 398 5.96 -15.05 10.85
N ASN A 399 6.80 -15.39 11.82
CA ASN A 399 8.23 -15.07 11.79
C ASN A 399 8.97 -15.81 10.67
N ARG A 400 8.75 -17.11 10.50
CA ARG A 400 9.38 -17.88 9.42
C ARG A 400 9.02 -17.36 8.02
N ALA A 401 7.80 -16.87 7.84
CA ALA A 401 7.37 -16.29 6.59
C ALA A 401 8.08 -14.96 6.31
N ALA A 402 8.12 -14.08 7.32
CA ALA A 402 8.80 -12.80 7.25
C ALA A 402 10.31 -12.95 6.95
N GLU A 403 11.01 -13.85 7.65
CA GLU A 403 12.45 -14.11 7.46
C GLU A 403 12.76 -14.60 6.03
N ARG A 404 11.92 -15.46 5.46
CA ARG A 404 12.11 -15.93 4.08
C ARG A 404 11.94 -14.79 3.10
N PHE A 405 10.90 -13.97 3.27
CA PHE A 405 10.63 -12.84 2.40
C PHE A 405 11.71 -11.76 2.52
N GLU A 406 12.23 -11.50 3.71
CA GLU A 406 13.32 -10.54 3.91
C GLU A 406 14.57 -10.88 3.08
N LYS A 407 14.86 -12.17 2.92
CA LYS A 407 15.97 -12.63 2.07
C LYS A 407 15.64 -12.46 0.59
N SER A 408 14.43 -12.86 0.15
CA SER A 408 14.04 -12.83 -1.26
C SER A 408 13.80 -11.41 -1.79
N ARG A 409 13.31 -10.47 -0.97
CA ARG A 409 13.02 -9.09 -1.41
C ARG A 409 14.26 -8.28 -1.78
N ARG A 410 15.47 -8.73 -1.40
CA ARG A 410 16.73 -7.97 -1.61
C ARG A 410 16.99 -7.61 -3.06
N SER A 411 16.58 -8.46 -4.00
CA SER A 411 16.72 -8.21 -5.45
C SER A 411 15.84 -7.07 -5.98
N TYR A 412 14.83 -6.65 -5.22
CA TYR A 412 13.89 -5.59 -5.61
C TYR A 412 14.14 -4.27 -4.90
N LEU A 413 15.07 -4.23 -3.93
CA LEU A 413 15.33 -3.03 -3.14
C LEU A 413 16.02 -1.96 -3.98
N LEU A 414 15.52 -0.72 -3.89
CA LEU A 414 15.99 0.44 -4.63
C LEU A 414 16.83 1.40 -3.77
N TYR A 415 16.72 1.28 -2.42
CA TYR A 415 17.33 2.18 -1.46
C TYR A 415 18.11 1.44 -0.38
#